data_d2ef6a2bfd4bfee0dfda320176ce3779
#
_entry.id   d2ef6a2bfd4bfee0dfda320176ce3779
#
_cell.length_a   1.000
_cell.length_b   1.000
_cell.length_c   1.000
_cell.angle_alpha   90.00
_cell.angle_beta   90.00
_cell.angle_gamma   90.00
#
_symmetry.space_group_name_H-M   'P 1'
#
loop_
_entity.id
_entity.type
_entity.pdbx_description
1 polymer ?
#
loop_
_entity_poly.entity_id
_entity_poly.type
_entity_poly.pdbx_seq_one_letter_code
_entity_poly.pdbx_strand_id
1 'polypeptide(L)'
;VPLDEWEAFVEAMRAPLPTTFRITSGKPTSRQLLDAMHTTFLPYLSNVTFEGEKVTPPHQLEWYPEGLGWHLDVRKNVLRKSPEFKRFQQFLVHETEVGSISRQEAVSMLPPLFLDVRPEHLVLDMCAAPGSKTAQLIEAIHSPLTSSPDAFDPMPLGVVVANDSDTKRAHMLVHQSQRLPSPNLCVTNVDASNMPNIQVSWKGEQPSDPIEQRELKYDRILADVPCSGDGTLRKNLAIWKDWTPMNGTGLHALQLRILIRGLMLLRPGGRLVYSTCSLNPIENEAVVVAALRHFKGDVSIVDASGML
;
A
#
# COMPACT_ATOMS: atom_id res chain seq x y z
N VAL A 1 -4.41 25.32 -3.12
CA VAL A 1 -5.73 25.49 -2.45
C VAL A 1 -6.16 26.93 -2.71
N PRO A 2 -7.40 27.18 -3.17
CA PRO A 2 -7.95 28.51 -3.30
C PRO A 2 -7.91 29.27 -1.97
N LEU A 3 -7.81 30.64 -2.03
CA LEU A 3 -7.68 31.42 -0.81
C LEU A 3 -8.92 31.38 0.09
N ASP A 4 -10.10 31.22 -0.50
CA ASP A 4 -11.37 31.11 0.19
C ASP A 4 -11.55 29.74 0.88
N GLU A 5 -10.82 28.71 0.44
CA GLU A 5 -10.80 27.37 1.05
C GLU A 5 -9.62 27.15 2.02
N TRP A 6 -8.72 28.12 2.12
CA TRP A 6 -7.46 27.96 2.87
C TRP A 6 -7.66 27.64 4.36
N GLU A 7 -8.56 28.34 5.02
CA GLU A 7 -8.81 28.11 6.46
C GLU A 7 -9.41 26.72 6.70
N ALA A 8 -10.38 26.31 5.89
CA ALA A 8 -10.99 24.98 5.96
C ALA A 8 -9.96 23.88 5.70
N PHE A 9 -9.07 24.07 4.74
CA PHE A 9 -7.95 23.15 4.48
C PHE A 9 -7.03 23.03 5.68
N VAL A 10 -6.61 24.14 6.28
CA VAL A 10 -5.72 24.15 7.45
C VAL A 10 -6.38 23.46 8.65
N GLU A 11 -7.67 23.69 8.88
CA GLU A 11 -8.43 23.03 9.93
C GLU A 11 -8.51 21.52 9.71
N ALA A 12 -8.82 21.08 8.49
CA ALA A 12 -8.83 19.68 8.12
C ALA A 12 -7.46 19.01 8.32
N MET A 13 -6.37 19.71 7.99
CA MET A 13 -5.01 19.19 8.19
C MET A 13 -4.53 19.19 9.64
N ARG A 14 -5.17 19.94 10.54
CA ARG A 14 -4.94 19.88 11.98
C ARG A 14 -5.73 18.79 12.69
N ALA A 15 -6.81 18.33 12.09
CA ALA A 15 -7.62 17.25 12.65
C ALA A 15 -6.78 15.97 12.79
N PRO A 16 -6.84 15.25 13.91
CA PRO A 16 -6.13 13.97 14.08
C PRO A 16 -6.55 12.96 13.00
N LEU A 17 -5.59 12.15 12.55
CA LEU A 17 -5.93 11.02 11.69
C LEU A 17 -6.72 9.97 12.48
N PRO A 18 -7.76 9.39 11.87
CA PRO A 18 -8.44 8.23 12.42
C PRO A 18 -7.50 7.01 12.47
N THR A 19 -7.84 6.03 13.28
CA THR A 19 -7.19 4.74 13.25
C THR A 19 -7.81 3.90 12.14
N THR A 20 -7.01 3.53 11.16
CA THR A 20 -7.44 2.63 10.08
C THR A 20 -6.62 1.37 10.09
N PHE A 21 -7.24 0.27 9.76
CA PHE A 21 -6.61 -1.03 9.69
C PHE A 21 -7.35 -1.92 8.70
N ARG A 22 -6.69 -2.98 8.28
CA ARG A 22 -7.29 -4.01 7.45
C ARG A 22 -7.00 -5.39 8.04
N ILE A 23 -7.96 -6.29 7.94
CA ILE A 23 -7.76 -7.71 8.20
C ILE A 23 -6.96 -8.27 7.02
N THR A 24 -5.91 -9.03 7.31
CA THR A 24 -5.05 -9.63 6.29
C THR A 24 -5.85 -10.68 5.51
N SER A 25 -5.98 -10.51 4.20
CA SER A 25 -6.69 -11.46 3.34
C SER A 25 -5.90 -12.77 3.17
N GLY A 26 -6.58 -13.82 2.75
CA GLY A 26 -5.93 -15.10 2.45
C GLY A 26 -5.47 -15.92 3.67
N LYS A 27 -5.61 -15.44 4.90
CA LYS A 27 -5.37 -16.24 6.09
C LYS A 27 -6.64 -17.01 6.49
N PRO A 28 -6.52 -18.25 6.98
CA PRO A 28 -7.69 -19.01 7.48
C PRO A 28 -8.45 -18.29 8.60
N THR A 29 -7.77 -17.40 9.32
CA THR A 29 -8.34 -16.60 10.42
C THR A 29 -9.09 -15.35 9.95
N SER A 30 -8.98 -14.95 8.68
CA SER A 30 -9.53 -13.68 8.19
C SER A 30 -11.04 -13.60 8.38
N ARG A 31 -11.77 -14.66 8.02
CA ARG A 31 -13.22 -14.75 8.20
C ARG A 31 -13.61 -14.77 9.68
N GLN A 32 -12.88 -15.53 10.51
CA GLN A 32 -13.12 -15.57 11.96
C GLN A 32 -12.94 -14.20 12.61
N LEU A 33 -11.93 -13.43 12.16
CA LEU A 33 -11.73 -12.07 12.65
C LEU A 33 -12.83 -11.12 12.17
N LEU A 34 -13.26 -11.24 10.92
CA LEU A 34 -14.37 -10.47 10.39
C LEU A 34 -15.66 -10.77 11.16
N ASP A 35 -15.96 -12.03 11.41
CA ASP A 35 -17.08 -12.46 12.23
C ASP A 35 -17.00 -11.95 13.66
N ALA A 36 -15.80 -11.99 14.28
CA ALA A 36 -15.58 -11.43 15.61
C ALA A 36 -15.78 -9.91 15.65
N MET A 37 -15.39 -9.19 14.59
CA MET A 37 -15.70 -7.76 14.46
C MET A 37 -17.20 -7.52 14.48
N HIS A 38 -17.99 -8.27 13.70
CA HIS A 38 -19.44 -8.08 13.57
C HIS A 38 -20.22 -8.58 14.79
N THR A 39 -19.87 -9.73 15.35
CA THR A 39 -20.65 -10.39 16.41
C THR A 39 -20.23 -9.99 17.82
N THR A 40 -18.98 -9.56 18.02
CA THR A 40 -18.45 -9.28 19.33
C THR A 40 -18.09 -7.79 19.50
N PHE A 41 -17.21 -7.26 18.65
CA PHE A 41 -16.67 -5.91 18.87
C PHE A 41 -17.65 -4.80 18.52
N LEU A 42 -18.34 -4.88 17.38
CA LEU A 42 -19.30 -3.84 16.99
C LEU A 42 -20.46 -3.71 17.98
N PRO A 43 -21.17 -4.80 18.39
CA PRO A 43 -22.22 -4.69 19.41
C PRO A 43 -21.72 -4.14 20.73
N TYR A 44 -20.52 -4.55 21.16
CA TYR A 44 -19.90 -4.12 22.41
C TYR A 44 -19.53 -2.63 22.39
N LEU A 45 -18.97 -2.13 21.28
CA LEU A 45 -18.52 -0.75 21.14
C LEU A 45 -19.65 0.23 20.76
N SER A 46 -20.76 -0.25 20.18
CA SER A 46 -21.87 0.59 19.75
C SER A 46 -22.62 1.29 20.87
N ASN A 47 -22.51 0.79 22.10
CA ASN A 47 -23.20 1.31 23.27
C ASN A 47 -22.28 2.12 24.20
N VAL A 48 -21.04 2.38 23.79
CA VAL A 48 -20.09 3.12 24.63
C VAL A 48 -20.42 4.61 24.59
N THR A 49 -20.51 5.20 25.77
CA THR A 49 -20.56 6.66 25.96
C THR A 49 -19.31 7.12 26.70
N PHE A 50 -18.75 8.24 26.29
CA PHE A 50 -17.59 8.83 26.94
C PHE A 50 -17.83 10.33 27.17
N GLU A 51 -17.69 10.77 28.41
CA GLU A 51 -17.97 12.16 28.81
C GLU A 51 -19.38 12.66 28.39
N GLY A 52 -20.37 11.75 28.36
CA GLY A 52 -21.76 12.04 27.99
C GLY A 52 -22.07 11.98 26.50
N GLU A 53 -21.08 11.81 25.64
CA GLU A 53 -21.23 11.67 24.19
C GLU A 53 -21.15 10.21 23.76
N LYS A 54 -21.99 9.81 22.80
CA LYS A 54 -21.93 8.48 22.17
C LYS A 54 -20.70 8.39 21.28
N VAL A 55 -19.89 7.37 21.47
CA VAL A 55 -18.68 7.14 20.66
C VAL A 55 -19.06 6.33 19.42
N THR A 56 -18.62 6.79 18.25
CA THR A 56 -18.85 6.06 16.99
C THR A 56 -18.01 4.77 16.96
N PRO A 57 -18.63 3.60 16.78
CA PRO A 57 -17.90 2.34 16.70
C PRO A 57 -17.07 2.27 15.39
N PRO A 58 -16.15 1.31 15.27
CA PRO A 58 -15.49 1.03 14.01
C PRO A 58 -16.51 0.74 12.90
N HIS A 59 -16.23 1.19 11.68
CA HIS A 59 -17.04 0.87 10.51
C HIS A 59 -16.15 0.43 9.34
N GLN A 60 -16.74 -0.32 8.42
CA GLN A 60 -16.03 -0.79 7.24
C GLN A 60 -15.77 0.34 6.25
N LEU A 61 -14.67 0.25 5.54
CA LEU A 61 -14.38 1.07 4.36
C LEU A 61 -15.10 0.41 3.18
N GLU A 62 -16.15 1.05 2.67
CA GLU A 62 -17.03 0.50 1.63
C GLU A 62 -16.28 0.15 0.33
N TRP A 63 -15.24 0.92 0.03
CA TRP A 63 -14.41 0.72 -1.15
C TRP A 63 -13.32 -0.35 -0.98
N TYR A 64 -13.08 -0.85 0.26
CA TYR A 64 -12.07 -1.88 0.47
C TYR A 64 -12.67 -3.28 0.23
N PRO A 65 -11.99 -4.15 -0.55
CA PRO A 65 -12.55 -5.45 -0.92
C PRO A 65 -12.94 -6.32 0.29
N GLU A 66 -13.97 -7.14 0.11
CA GLU A 66 -14.44 -8.16 1.04
C GLU A 66 -14.81 -7.63 2.44
N GLY A 67 -14.96 -6.31 2.60
CA GLY A 67 -15.24 -5.70 3.91
C GLY A 67 -14.08 -5.81 4.91
N LEU A 68 -12.86 -6.07 4.45
CA LEU A 68 -11.70 -6.26 5.31
C LEU A 68 -11.07 -4.96 5.79
N GLY A 69 -11.36 -3.83 5.17
CA GLY A 69 -10.88 -2.50 5.57
C GLY A 69 -11.76 -1.86 6.64
N TRP A 70 -11.15 -1.27 7.66
CA TRP A 70 -11.86 -0.71 8.81
C TRP A 70 -11.37 0.67 9.18
N HIS A 71 -12.28 1.52 9.65
CA HIS A 71 -12.04 2.88 10.08
C HIS A 71 -12.59 3.09 11.48
N LEU A 72 -11.80 3.71 12.35
CA LEU A 72 -12.14 4.06 13.72
C LEU A 72 -11.78 5.52 13.96
N ASP A 73 -12.77 6.39 13.99
CA ASP A 73 -12.59 7.80 14.32
C ASP A 73 -12.88 8.07 15.79
N VAL A 74 -11.92 7.75 16.62
CA VAL A 74 -12.02 7.91 18.07
C VAL A 74 -10.82 8.68 18.61
N ARG A 75 -11.10 9.69 19.43
CA ARG A 75 -10.06 10.51 20.05
C ARG A 75 -9.14 9.66 20.94
N LYS A 76 -7.84 10.00 20.97
CA LYS A 76 -6.83 9.26 21.75
C LYS A 76 -7.15 9.15 23.25
N ASN A 77 -7.82 10.15 23.83
CA ASN A 77 -8.25 10.13 25.21
C ASN A 77 -9.31 9.05 25.47
N VAL A 78 -10.25 8.85 24.56
CA VAL A 78 -11.27 7.78 24.62
C VAL A 78 -10.59 6.41 24.58
N LEU A 79 -9.68 6.20 23.62
CA LEU A 79 -8.94 4.95 23.48
C LEU A 79 -8.14 4.57 24.74
N ARG A 80 -7.69 5.57 25.51
CA ARG A 80 -6.89 5.34 26.72
C ARG A 80 -7.73 5.17 27.98
N LYS A 81 -8.86 5.88 28.10
CA LYS A 81 -9.66 5.97 29.33
C LYS A 81 -10.88 5.03 29.34
N SER A 82 -11.50 4.74 28.17
CA SER A 82 -12.59 3.77 28.09
C SER A 82 -12.04 2.34 28.19
N PRO A 83 -12.52 1.53 29.15
CA PRO A 83 -12.11 0.12 29.26
C PRO A 83 -12.44 -0.69 27.99
N GLU A 84 -13.56 -0.40 27.36
CA GLU A 84 -14.05 -1.07 26.15
C GLU A 84 -13.10 -0.82 24.97
N PHE A 85 -12.78 0.45 24.70
CA PHE A 85 -11.85 0.81 23.64
C PHE A 85 -10.40 0.39 23.94
N LYS A 86 -10.02 0.36 25.21
CA LYS A 86 -8.70 -0.16 25.63
C LYS A 86 -8.57 -1.65 25.31
N ARG A 87 -9.63 -2.45 25.57
CA ARG A 87 -9.67 -3.87 25.22
C ARG A 87 -9.60 -4.07 23.70
N PHE A 88 -10.36 -3.29 22.94
CA PHE A 88 -10.31 -3.32 21.47
C PHE A 88 -8.92 -2.91 20.94
N GLN A 89 -8.32 -1.90 21.52
CA GLN A 89 -6.96 -1.49 21.17
C GLN A 89 -5.93 -2.60 21.43
N GLN A 90 -6.04 -3.32 22.54
CA GLN A 90 -5.17 -4.47 22.85
C GLN A 90 -5.36 -5.59 21.83
N PHE A 91 -6.59 -5.88 21.44
CA PHE A 91 -6.89 -6.82 20.36
C PHE A 91 -6.20 -6.40 19.05
N LEU A 92 -6.36 -5.15 18.62
CA LEU A 92 -5.70 -4.65 17.41
C LEU A 92 -4.16 -4.76 17.48
N VAL A 93 -3.56 -4.51 18.65
CA VAL A 93 -2.11 -4.67 18.84
C VAL A 93 -1.72 -6.12 18.67
N HIS A 94 -2.38 -7.03 19.37
CA HIS A 94 -2.08 -8.47 19.33
C HIS A 94 -2.22 -9.03 17.90
N GLU A 95 -3.34 -8.76 17.24
CA GLU A 95 -3.56 -9.25 15.87
C GLU A 95 -2.60 -8.61 14.85
N THR A 96 -2.09 -7.40 15.13
CA THR A 96 -1.04 -6.80 14.32
C THR A 96 0.31 -7.52 14.52
N GLU A 97 0.62 -7.94 15.72
CA GLU A 97 1.87 -8.67 16.02
C GLU A 97 1.91 -10.04 15.35
N VAL A 98 0.78 -10.74 15.33
CA VAL A 98 0.66 -12.04 14.64
C VAL A 98 0.40 -11.92 13.13
N GLY A 99 0.27 -10.69 12.62
CA GLY A 99 0.10 -10.39 11.19
C GLY A 99 -1.30 -10.71 10.64
N SER A 100 -2.31 -10.88 11.52
CA SER A 100 -3.70 -11.08 11.10
C SER A 100 -4.40 -9.76 10.79
N ILE A 101 -3.88 -8.65 11.32
CA ILE A 101 -4.31 -7.27 11.03
C ILE A 101 -3.10 -6.44 10.62
N SER A 102 -3.28 -5.58 9.62
CA SER A 102 -2.31 -4.56 9.23
C SER A 102 -2.86 -3.17 9.54
N ARG A 103 -2.13 -2.40 10.36
CA ARG A 103 -2.46 -0.99 10.59
C ARG A 103 -1.88 -0.18 9.44
N GLN A 104 -2.73 0.46 8.69
CA GLN A 104 -2.37 1.21 7.50
C GLN A 104 -3.32 2.38 7.34
N GLU A 105 -2.81 3.53 6.91
CA GLU A 105 -3.63 4.68 6.58
C GLU A 105 -4.53 4.36 5.39
N ALA A 106 -5.81 4.74 5.44
CA ALA A 106 -6.80 4.37 4.41
C ALA A 106 -6.33 4.71 2.99
N VAL A 107 -5.88 5.94 2.78
CA VAL A 107 -5.38 6.37 1.46
C VAL A 107 -4.15 5.57 0.98
N SER A 108 -3.35 5.05 1.90
CA SER A 108 -2.19 4.21 1.58
C SER A 108 -2.59 2.79 1.12
N MET A 109 -3.84 2.38 1.35
CA MET A 109 -4.36 1.09 0.89
C MET A 109 -4.76 1.10 -0.59
N LEU A 110 -4.97 2.28 -1.18
CA LEU A 110 -5.49 2.44 -2.55
C LEU A 110 -4.53 2.00 -3.66
N PRO A 111 -3.22 2.40 -3.66
CA PRO A 111 -2.34 2.11 -4.78
C PRO A 111 -2.21 0.61 -5.13
N PRO A 112 -2.09 -0.32 -4.16
CA PRO A 112 -2.06 -1.75 -4.47
C PRO A 112 -3.37 -2.28 -5.09
N LEU A 113 -4.54 -1.71 -4.72
CA LEU A 113 -5.83 -2.12 -5.29
C LEU A 113 -5.93 -1.74 -6.77
N PHE A 114 -5.50 -0.52 -7.13
CA PHE A 114 -5.48 -0.08 -8.53
C PHE A 114 -4.50 -0.86 -9.39
N LEU A 115 -3.55 -1.55 -8.79
CA LEU A 115 -2.57 -2.35 -9.52
C LEU A 115 -3.18 -3.63 -10.12
N ASP A 116 -4.32 -4.11 -9.60
CA ASP A 116 -5.02 -5.32 -10.08
C ASP A 116 -4.07 -6.52 -10.15
N VAL A 117 -3.44 -6.83 -9.04
CA VAL A 117 -2.50 -7.95 -8.92
C VAL A 117 -3.26 -9.28 -8.92
N ARG A 118 -2.72 -10.26 -9.67
CA ARG A 118 -3.24 -11.63 -9.74
C ARG A 118 -2.22 -12.64 -9.27
N PRO A 119 -2.63 -13.84 -8.88
CA PRO A 119 -1.75 -14.87 -8.31
C PRO A 119 -0.55 -15.27 -9.16
N GLU A 120 -0.66 -15.14 -10.49
CA GLU A 120 0.40 -15.48 -11.43
C GLU A 120 1.36 -14.35 -11.76
N HIS A 121 1.10 -13.12 -11.27
CA HIS A 121 1.86 -11.95 -11.66
C HIS A 121 3.24 -11.87 -11.03
N LEU A 122 4.21 -11.45 -11.80
CA LEU A 122 5.49 -10.95 -11.32
C LEU A 122 5.34 -9.46 -10.99
N VAL A 123 5.48 -9.11 -9.72
CA VAL A 123 5.19 -7.78 -9.19
C VAL A 123 6.48 -7.13 -8.69
N LEU A 124 6.68 -5.85 -9.00
CA LEU A 124 7.76 -5.04 -8.44
C LEU A 124 7.19 -3.90 -7.59
N ASP A 125 7.63 -3.80 -6.35
CA ASP A 125 7.43 -2.63 -5.48
C ASP A 125 8.76 -1.86 -5.41
N MET A 126 8.83 -0.71 -6.07
CA MET A 126 10.10 -0.02 -6.31
C MET A 126 10.65 0.72 -5.09
N CYS A 127 9.77 1.16 -4.17
CA CYS A 127 10.11 1.92 -2.96
C CYS A 127 9.31 1.38 -1.77
N ALA A 128 9.56 0.11 -1.45
CA ALA A 128 8.65 -0.74 -0.69
C ALA A 128 8.56 -0.42 0.81
N ALA A 129 9.65 0.05 1.42
CA ALA A 129 9.70 0.21 2.88
C ALA A 129 8.73 1.29 3.40
N PRO A 130 8.05 1.03 4.51
CA PRO A 130 8.27 -0.04 5.49
C PRO A 130 7.58 -1.39 5.18
N GLY A 131 6.79 -1.53 4.09
CA GLY A 131 6.24 -2.80 3.65
C GLY A 131 4.72 -2.96 3.75
N SER A 132 3.97 -1.93 4.11
CA SER A 132 2.50 -2.04 4.24
C SER A 132 1.80 -2.28 2.90
N LYS A 133 2.25 -1.63 1.82
CA LYS A 133 1.76 -1.85 0.46
C LYS A 133 2.27 -3.18 -0.09
N THR A 134 3.55 -3.52 0.17
CA THR A 134 4.13 -4.82 -0.16
C THR A 134 3.33 -5.97 0.44
N ALA A 135 2.86 -5.85 1.68
CA ALA A 135 2.00 -6.84 2.32
C ALA A 135 0.70 -7.06 1.53
N GLN A 136 0.05 -6.00 1.03
CA GLN A 136 -1.13 -6.13 0.17
C GLN A 136 -0.81 -6.84 -1.17
N LEU A 137 0.36 -6.56 -1.75
CA LEU A 137 0.80 -7.25 -2.97
C LEU A 137 1.04 -8.76 -2.73
N ILE A 138 1.64 -9.10 -1.58
CA ILE A 138 1.82 -10.50 -1.17
C ILE A 138 0.45 -11.17 -0.97
N GLU A 139 -0.47 -10.53 -0.26
CA GLU A 139 -1.83 -11.04 -0.07
C GLU A 139 -2.51 -11.29 -1.42
N ALA A 140 -2.37 -10.37 -2.36
CA ALA A 140 -2.99 -10.49 -3.67
C ALA A 140 -2.44 -11.67 -4.50
N ILE A 141 -1.13 -11.95 -4.47
CA ILE A 141 -0.59 -13.13 -5.17
C ILE A 141 -0.98 -14.45 -4.50
N HIS A 142 -1.27 -14.45 -3.19
CA HIS A 142 -1.76 -15.62 -2.47
C HIS A 142 -3.29 -15.80 -2.53
N SER A 143 -4.01 -14.87 -3.17
CA SER A 143 -5.44 -15.01 -3.40
C SER A 143 -5.72 -16.20 -4.31
N PRO A 144 -6.72 -17.02 -4.02
CA PRO A 144 -6.99 -18.21 -4.82
C PRO A 144 -7.48 -17.83 -6.23
N LEU A 145 -7.02 -18.59 -7.23
CA LEU A 145 -7.53 -18.50 -8.61
C LEU A 145 -8.99 -18.99 -8.75
N THR A 146 -9.51 -19.65 -7.72
CA THR A 146 -10.87 -20.20 -7.68
C THR A 146 -11.73 -19.41 -6.71
N SER A 147 -13.03 -19.32 -6.99
CA SER A 147 -14.05 -18.53 -6.26
C SER A 147 -14.31 -18.98 -4.80
N SER A 148 -13.43 -19.75 -4.20
CA SER A 148 -13.53 -20.11 -2.78
C SER A 148 -12.81 -19.07 -1.93
N PRO A 149 -13.54 -18.26 -1.16
CA PRO A 149 -12.96 -17.19 -0.34
C PRO A 149 -12.08 -17.70 0.81
N ASP A 150 -12.07 -19.02 1.06
CA ASP A 150 -11.28 -19.66 2.10
C ASP A 150 -10.02 -20.36 1.56
N ALA A 151 -9.80 -20.35 0.25
CA ALA A 151 -8.64 -20.98 -0.34
C ALA A 151 -7.45 -20.02 -0.35
N PHE A 152 -6.45 -20.34 0.44
CA PHE A 152 -5.12 -19.73 0.40
C PHE A 152 -4.23 -20.61 -0.48
N ASP A 153 -3.60 -20.03 -1.49
CA ASP A 153 -2.57 -20.74 -2.25
C ASP A 153 -1.22 -20.56 -1.52
N PRO A 154 -0.69 -21.61 -0.89
CA PRO A 154 0.59 -21.53 -0.20
C PRO A 154 1.79 -21.35 -1.14
N MET A 155 1.63 -21.68 -2.44
CA MET A 155 2.69 -21.65 -3.44
C MET A 155 2.18 -21.03 -4.76
N PRO A 156 1.84 -19.73 -4.77
CA PRO A 156 1.39 -19.08 -5.99
C PRO A 156 2.51 -19.08 -7.06
N LEU A 157 2.10 -18.92 -8.31
CA LEU A 157 3.07 -18.81 -9.42
C LEU A 157 3.75 -17.44 -9.45
N GLY A 158 3.07 -16.43 -8.94
CA GLY A 158 3.57 -15.04 -8.90
C GLY A 158 4.65 -14.82 -7.85
N VAL A 159 5.38 -13.75 -8.02
CA VAL A 159 6.46 -13.31 -7.11
C VAL A 159 6.37 -11.82 -6.89
N VAL A 160 6.59 -11.37 -5.67
CA VAL A 160 6.77 -9.95 -5.33
C VAL A 160 8.26 -9.66 -5.12
N VAL A 161 8.81 -8.76 -5.93
CA VAL A 161 10.13 -8.18 -5.71
C VAL A 161 9.92 -6.83 -5.04
N ALA A 162 10.39 -6.69 -3.81
CA ALA A 162 10.24 -5.50 -2.99
C ALA A 162 11.60 -4.82 -2.80
N ASN A 163 11.73 -3.61 -3.29
CA ASN A 163 12.96 -2.85 -3.29
C ASN A 163 12.90 -1.60 -2.41
N ASP A 164 13.98 -1.27 -1.73
CA ASP A 164 14.18 0.06 -1.15
C ASP A 164 15.66 0.44 -1.23
N SER A 165 15.94 1.69 -1.57
CA SER A 165 17.33 2.18 -1.72
C SER A 165 18.04 2.38 -0.39
N ASP A 166 17.33 2.66 0.69
CA ASP A 166 17.89 2.84 2.02
C ASP A 166 18.03 1.49 2.74
N THR A 167 19.26 1.13 3.10
CA THR A 167 19.56 -0.15 3.74
C THR A 167 18.82 -0.34 5.07
N LYS A 168 18.66 0.71 5.88
CA LYS A 168 17.94 0.61 7.17
C LYS A 168 16.48 0.38 6.94
N ARG A 169 15.90 1.05 5.94
CA ARG A 169 14.50 0.85 5.53
C ARG A 169 14.29 -0.54 4.92
N ALA A 170 15.23 -1.04 4.12
CA ALA A 170 15.17 -2.40 3.60
C ALA A 170 15.19 -3.46 4.72
N HIS A 171 15.99 -3.27 5.78
CA HIS A 171 15.92 -4.12 6.97
C HIS A 171 14.57 -4.03 7.70
N MET A 172 13.97 -2.83 7.78
CA MET A 172 12.61 -2.69 8.32
C MET A 172 11.58 -3.45 7.48
N LEU A 173 11.69 -3.38 6.15
CA LEU A 173 10.84 -4.12 5.23
C LEU A 173 10.94 -5.63 5.48
N VAL A 174 12.15 -6.19 5.59
CA VAL A 174 12.36 -7.60 5.93
C VAL A 174 11.69 -7.95 7.26
N HIS A 175 11.91 -7.14 8.29
CA HIS A 175 11.30 -7.38 9.61
C HIS A 175 9.77 -7.33 9.57
N GLN A 176 9.17 -6.37 8.86
CA GLN A 176 7.72 -6.28 8.72
C GLN A 176 7.13 -7.45 7.93
N SER A 177 7.86 -7.92 6.90
CA SER A 177 7.42 -9.04 6.06
C SER A 177 7.38 -10.38 6.82
N GLN A 178 8.10 -10.52 7.93
CA GLN A 178 8.03 -11.72 8.79
C GLN A 178 6.63 -11.97 9.37
N ARG A 179 5.79 -10.94 9.46
CA ARG A 179 4.39 -11.06 9.91
C ARG A 179 3.49 -11.72 8.87
N LEU A 180 3.90 -11.68 7.61
CA LEU A 180 3.21 -12.32 6.49
C LEU A 180 4.24 -13.10 5.69
N PRO A 181 4.70 -14.25 6.21
CA PRO A 181 5.74 -15.04 5.55
C PRO A 181 5.22 -15.59 4.22
N SER A 182 5.97 -15.30 3.17
CA SER A 182 5.71 -15.80 1.82
C SER A 182 7.01 -16.32 1.20
N PRO A 183 7.02 -17.51 0.60
CA PRO A 183 8.17 -17.98 -0.16
C PRO A 183 8.39 -17.19 -1.45
N ASN A 184 7.38 -16.44 -1.87
CA ASN A 184 7.34 -15.69 -3.13
C ASN A 184 7.68 -14.20 -2.95
N LEU A 185 8.40 -13.85 -1.87
CA LEU A 185 8.92 -12.51 -1.64
C LEU A 185 10.44 -12.48 -1.84
N CYS A 186 10.91 -11.59 -2.70
CA CYS A 186 12.33 -11.26 -2.85
C CYS A 186 12.55 -9.79 -2.44
N VAL A 187 13.45 -9.55 -1.49
CA VAL A 187 13.79 -8.18 -1.07
C VAL A 187 15.12 -7.77 -1.71
N THR A 188 15.15 -6.59 -2.32
CA THR A 188 16.33 -5.99 -2.93
C THR A 188 16.65 -4.63 -2.31
N ASN A 189 17.91 -4.23 -2.37
CA ASN A 189 18.36 -2.94 -1.84
C ASN A 189 19.21 -2.21 -2.89
N VAL A 190 18.53 -1.54 -3.83
CA VAL A 190 19.14 -0.79 -4.93
C VAL A 190 18.41 0.53 -5.18
N ASP A 191 19.08 1.49 -5.81
CA ASP A 191 18.44 2.73 -6.26
C ASP A 191 17.40 2.41 -7.35
N ALA A 192 16.13 2.69 -7.07
CA ALA A 192 15.01 2.42 -7.97
C ALA A 192 15.14 3.16 -9.31
N SER A 193 15.78 4.33 -9.35
CA SER A 193 16.01 5.08 -10.60
C SER A 193 17.03 4.41 -11.53
N ASN A 194 17.86 3.50 -10.99
CA ASN A 194 18.90 2.76 -11.70
C ASN A 194 18.75 1.24 -11.51
N MET A 195 17.54 0.76 -11.20
CA MET A 195 17.29 -0.65 -10.97
C MET A 195 17.79 -1.49 -12.15
N PRO A 196 18.61 -2.53 -11.93
CA PRO A 196 19.22 -3.29 -13.02
C PRO A 196 18.20 -4.10 -13.81
N ASN A 197 18.53 -4.43 -15.05
CA ASN A 197 17.84 -5.47 -15.79
C ASN A 197 18.28 -6.83 -15.24
N ILE A 198 17.34 -7.63 -14.80
CA ILE A 198 17.62 -8.98 -14.29
C ILE A 198 17.53 -9.94 -15.47
N GLN A 199 18.57 -10.74 -15.67
CA GLN A 199 18.56 -11.83 -16.64
C GLN A 199 18.12 -13.11 -15.95
N VAL A 200 17.18 -13.82 -16.54
CA VAL A 200 16.70 -15.11 -16.05
C VAL A 200 16.96 -16.19 -17.09
N SER A 201 17.40 -17.33 -16.64
CA SER A 201 17.54 -18.50 -17.49
C SER A 201 16.15 -19.09 -17.73
N TRP A 202 15.69 -19.04 -18.96
CA TRP A 202 14.42 -19.60 -19.38
C TRP A 202 14.65 -20.92 -20.12
N LYS A 203 13.94 -21.95 -19.73
CA LYS A 203 13.85 -23.19 -20.46
C LYS A 203 12.43 -23.33 -21.00
N GLY A 204 12.27 -23.62 -22.28
CA GLY A 204 10.97 -23.87 -22.88
C GLY A 204 10.21 -25.04 -22.24
N GLU A 205 9.02 -25.30 -22.73
CA GLU A 205 8.12 -26.31 -22.17
C GLU A 205 8.64 -27.74 -22.36
N GLN A 206 9.48 -27.97 -23.39
CA GLN A 206 10.04 -29.29 -23.68
C GLN A 206 11.38 -29.49 -22.93
N PRO A 207 11.64 -30.70 -22.40
CA PRO A 207 12.93 -30.98 -21.75
C PRO A 207 14.16 -30.76 -22.66
N SER A 208 13.98 -30.85 -23.98
CA SER A 208 15.00 -30.68 -25.00
C SER A 208 15.23 -29.22 -25.40
N ASP A 209 14.38 -28.29 -24.96
CA ASP A 209 14.50 -26.90 -25.35
C ASP A 209 15.78 -26.28 -24.80
N PRO A 210 16.45 -25.41 -25.57
CA PRO A 210 17.64 -24.72 -25.14
C PRO A 210 17.32 -23.78 -23.97
N ILE A 211 18.29 -23.59 -23.09
CA ILE A 211 18.22 -22.57 -22.05
C ILE A 211 18.53 -21.21 -22.71
N GLU A 212 17.57 -20.33 -22.71
CA GLU A 212 17.71 -18.96 -23.20
C GLU A 212 17.88 -17.99 -22.02
N GLN A 213 18.66 -16.94 -22.24
CA GLN A 213 18.69 -15.79 -21.31
C GLN A 213 17.64 -14.79 -21.73
N ARG A 214 16.69 -14.52 -20.86
CA ARG A 214 15.64 -13.51 -21.10
C ARG A 214 15.69 -12.43 -20.04
N GLU A 215 15.44 -11.20 -20.46
CA GLU A 215 15.28 -10.10 -19.53
C GLU A 215 13.97 -10.22 -18.76
N LEU A 216 14.05 -10.14 -17.43
CA LEU A 216 12.88 -10.17 -16.55
C LEU A 216 12.07 -8.88 -16.73
N LYS A 217 10.81 -9.01 -17.11
CA LYS A 217 9.83 -7.92 -17.16
C LYS A 217 8.69 -8.20 -16.19
N TYR A 218 8.19 -7.15 -15.58
CA TYR A 218 7.17 -7.24 -14.55
C TYR A 218 5.77 -7.04 -15.12
N ASP A 219 4.80 -7.79 -14.59
CA ASP A 219 3.38 -7.66 -14.94
C ASP A 219 2.78 -6.42 -14.31
N ARG A 220 3.18 -6.16 -13.07
CA ARG A 220 2.66 -5.09 -12.23
C ARG A 220 3.81 -4.39 -11.52
N ILE A 221 3.78 -3.06 -11.52
CA ILE A 221 4.80 -2.26 -10.82
C ILE A 221 4.12 -1.22 -9.96
N LEU A 222 4.48 -1.19 -8.68
CA LEU A 222 4.13 -0.12 -7.76
C LEU A 222 5.33 0.83 -7.60
N ALA A 223 5.11 2.09 -7.91
CA ALA A 223 6.08 3.17 -7.72
C ALA A 223 5.53 4.19 -6.70
N ASP A 224 5.53 3.81 -5.41
CA ASP A 224 5.20 4.70 -4.29
C ASP A 224 6.47 5.49 -3.92
N VAL A 225 6.72 6.54 -4.68
CA VAL A 225 8.03 7.19 -4.74
C VAL A 225 8.29 8.11 -3.54
N PRO A 226 9.56 8.37 -3.18
CA PRO A 226 9.90 9.40 -2.20
C PRO A 226 9.37 10.75 -2.65
N CYS A 227 8.74 11.50 -1.73
CA CYS A 227 8.11 12.78 -2.01
C CYS A 227 8.28 13.75 -0.83
N SER A 228 7.89 15.02 -1.01
CA SER A 228 7.97 16.05 0.04
C SER A 228 7.04 15.81 1.21
N GLY A 229 6.01 14.99 1.02
CA GLY A 229 5.14 14.47 2.08
C GLY A 229 4.16 15.49 2.68
N ASP A 230 3.87 16.59 2.00
CA ASP A 230 2.93 17.63 2.46
C ASP A 230 1.50 17.12 2.67
N GLY A 231 1.10 16.01 2.04
CA GLY A 231 -0.15 15.30 2.35
C GLY A 231 -0.14 14.58 3.71
N THR A 232 1.01 14.53 4.41
CA THR A 232 1.11 13.85 5.72
C THR A 232 1.09 14.80 6.92
N LEU A 233 0.70 16.05 6.74
CA LEU A 233 0.60 17.10 7.78
C LEU A 233 -0.13 16.66 9.05
N ARG A 234 -1.18 15.82 8.90
CA ARG A 234 -1.98 15.29 10.02
C ARG A 234 -1.22 14.35 10.96
N LYS A 235 -0.16 13.71 10.51
CA LYS A 235 0.65 12.75 11.28
C LYS A 235 2.09 13.19 11.51
N ASN A 236 2.66 13.98 10.60
CA ASN A 236 4.03 14.44 10.66
C ASN A 236 4.09 15.94 10.93
N LEU A 237 4.15 16.29 12.20
CA LEU A 237 4.13 17.70 12.63
C LEU A 237 5.38 18.48 12.19
N ALA A 238 6.49 17.83 11.86
CA ALA A 238 7.69 18.50 11.37
C ALA A 238 7.45 19.19 10.02
N ILE A 239 6.59 18.61 9.17
CA ILE A 239 6.26 19.21 7.87
C ILE A 239 5.66 20.61 8.00
N TRP A 240 4.87 20.90 9.05
CA TRP A 240 4.35 22.26 9.29
C TRP A 240 5.43 23.32 9.47
N LYS A 241 6.64 22.93 9.88
CA LYS A 241 7.76 23.84 10.13
C LYS A 241 8.78 23.82 9.01
N ASP A 242 9.06 22.64 8.49
CA ASP A 242 10.26 22.37 7.68
C ASP A 242 9.96 22.27 6.18
N TRP A 243 8.68 22.11 5.79
CA TRP A 243 8.32 22.00 4.39
C TRP A 243 8.43 23.34 3.64
N THR A 244 9.04 23.27 2.47
CA THR A 244 9.14 24.39 1.53
C THR A 244 8.83 23.91 0.11
N PRO A 245 8.44 24.79 -0.82
CA PRO A 245 8.24 24.41 -2.23
C PRO A 245 9.47 23.74 -2.87
N MET A 246 10.68 24.09 -2.38
CA MET A 246 11.94 23.45 -2.84
C MET A 246 12.02 21.96 -2.53
N ASN A 247 11.35 21.48 -1.47
CA ASN A 247 11.31 20.05 -1.14
C ASN A 247 10.64 19.25 -2.28
N GLY A 248 9.53 19.75 -2.82
CA GLY A 248 8.83 19.12 -3.93
C GLY A 248 9.57 19.26 -5.26
N THR A 249 9.99 20.49 -5.61
CA THR A 249 10.71 20.71 -6.89
C THR A 249 12.03 19.96 -6.95
N GLY A 250 12.73 19.79 -5.82
CA GLY A 250 13.99 19.05 -5.74
C GLY A 250 13.83 17.55 -5.99
N LEU A 251 12.64 16.98 -5.73
CA LEU A 251 12.39 15.53 -5.90
C LEU A 251 11.84 15.17 -7.28
N HIS A 252 11.27 16.13 -8.03
CA HIS A 252 10.67 15.88 -9.35
C HIS A 252 11.56 15.07 -10.29
N ALA A 253 12.83 15.44 -10.43
CA ALA A 253 13.75 14.75 -11.33
C ALA A 253 14.04 13.31 -10.91
N LEU A 254 14.09 13.02 -9.59
CA LEU A 254 14.25 11.66 -9.07
C LEU A 254 12.99 10.84 -9.31
N GLN A 255 11.83 11.41 -9.00
CA GLN A 255 10.52 10.76 -9.22
C GLN A 255 10.30 10.40 -10.68
N LEU A 256 10.64 11.30 -11.61
CA LEU A 256 10.57 11.05 -13.04
C LEU A 256 11.51 9.91 -13.47
N ARG A 257 12.76 9.89 -12.99
CA ARG A 257 13.68 8.78 -13.30
C ARG A 257 13.16 7.44 -12.79
N ILE A 258 12.63 7.39 -11.57
CA ILE A 258 12.02 6.16 -11.01
C ILE A 258 10.85 5.70 -11.89
N LEU A 259 9.95 6.61 -12.25
CA LEU A 259 8.78 6.29 -13.08
C LEU A 259 9.21 5.78 -14.46
N ILE A 260 10.14 6.48 -15.15
CA ILE A 260 10.67 6.05 -16.44
C ILE A 260 11.32 4.66 -16.32
N ARG A 261 12.13 4.44 -15.27
CA ARG A 261 12.77 3.15 -15.05
C ARG A 261 11.76 2.05 -14.82
N GLY A 262 10.71 2.30 -14.02
CA GLY A 262 9.61 1.36 -13.81
C GLY A 262 8.91 1.00 -15.12
N LEU A 263 8.58 1.98 -15.94
CA LEU A 263 7.95 1.75 -17.26
C LEU A 263 8.86 0.95 -18.22
N MET A 264 10.18 1.14 -18.16
CA MET A 264 11.13 0.33 -18.94
C MET A 264 11.20 -1.13 -18.46
N LEU A 265 10.93 -1.40 -17.19
CA LEU A 265 10.91 -2.73 -16.60
C LEU A 265 9.55 -3.43 -16.76
N LEU A 266 8.50 -2.68 -17.13
CA LEU A 266 7.17 -3.21 -17.34
C LEU A 266 7.10 -4.01 -18.66
N ARG A 267 6.38 -5.12 -18.65
CA ARG A 267 6.10 -5.86 -19.90
C ARG A 267 5.01 -5.16 -20.72
N PRO A 268 4.95 -5.39 -22.03
CA PRO A 268 3.81 -4.93 -22.84
C PRO A 268 2.49 -5.45 -22.25
N GLY A 269 1.48 -4.55 -22.13
CA GLY A 269 0.19 -4.86 -21.47
C GLY A 269 0.24 -4.90 -19.94
N GLY A 270 1.40 -4.67 -19.34
CA GLY A 270 1.52 -4.54 -17.89
C GLY A 270 0.93 -3.24 -17.35
N ARG A 271 0.79 -3.15 -16.03
CA ARG A 271 0.27 -1.96 -15.34
C ARG A 271 1.25 -1.44 -14.31
N LEU A 272 1.45 -0.12 -14.29
CA LEU A 272 2.20 0.58 -13.26
C LEU A 272 1.28 1.55 -12.52
N VAL A 273 1.35 1.56 -11.20
CA VAL A 273 0.73 2.59 -10.36
C VAL A 273 1.83 3.48 -9.79
N TYR A 274 1.74 4.76 -10.11
CA TYR A 274 2.57 5.81 -9.52
C TYR A 274 1.81 6.47 -8.37
N SER A 275 2.41 6.58 -7.20
CA SER A 275 1.78 7.21 -6.03
C SER A 275 2.78 8.02 -5.21
N THR A 276 2.26 9.05 -4.53
CA THR A 276 3.00 9.87 -3.56
C THR A 276 2.11 10.16 -2.36
N CYS A 277 2.71 10.60 -1.27
CA CYS A 277 1.98 11.24 -0.17
C CYS A 277 2.11 12.78 -0.23
N SER A 278 2.29 13.35 -1.43
CA SER A 278 2.32 14.79 -1.69
C SER A 278 1.02 15.28 -2.31
N LEU A 279 0.61 16.50 -1.96
CA LEU A 279 -0.48 17.22 -2.62
C LEU A 279 0.02 18.10 -3.78
N ASN A 280 1.34 18.14 -3.99
CA ASN A 280 1.98 19.05 -4.95
C ASN A 280 1.88 18.49 -6.39
N PRO A 281 1.25 19.20 -7.34
CA PRO A 281 1.13 18.74 -8.73
C PRO A 281 2.48 18.62 -9.46
N ILE A 282 3.53 19.28 -8.97
CA ILE A 282 4.89 19.12 -9.52
C ILE A 282 5.42 17.71 -9.27
N GLU A 283 5.05 17.09 -8.15
CA GLU A 283 5.45 15.74 -7.76
C GLU A 283 4.48 14.67 -8.30
N ASN A 284 3.30 15.05 -8.77
CA ASN A 284 2.23 14.17 -9.23
C ASN A 284 2.01 14.31 -10.75
N GLU A 285 1.10 15.18 -11.16
CA GLU A 285 0.68 15.30 -12.54
C GLU A 285 1.84 15.67 -13.48
N ALA A 286 2.75 16.55 -13.06
CA ALA A 286 3.87 16.96 -13.89
C ALA A 286 4.85 15.83 -14.17
N VAL A 287 5.08 14.94 -13.20
CA VAL A 287 5.91 13.74 -13.37
C VAL A 287 5.27 12.79 -14.38
N VAL A 288 3.98 12.53 -14.25
CA VAL A 288 3.23 11.66 -15.16
C VAL A 288 3.23 12.21 -16.58
N VAL A 289 2.94 13.52 -16.75
CA VAL A 289 2.98 14.18 -18.07
C VAL A 289 4.37 14.10 -18.72
N ALA A 290 5.44 14.29 -17.93
CA ALA A 290 6.80 14.18 -18.44
C ALA A 290 7.14 12.76 -18.89
N ALA A 291 6.70 11.73 -18.16
CA ALA A 291 6.86 10.33 -18.53
C ALA A 291 6.08 9.98 -19.81
N LEU A 292 4.83 10.40 -19.94
CA LEU A 292 4.03 10.21 -21.17
C LEU A 292 4.70 10.83 -22.40
N ARG A 293 5.25 12.03 -22.26
CA ARG A 293 6.02 12.70 -23.34
C ARG A 293 7.29 11.92 -23.72
N HIS A 294 7.95 11.32 -22.73
CA HIS A 294 9.15 10.51 -22.96
C HIS A 294 8.85 9.28 -23.81
N PHE A 295 7.76 8.58 -23.54
CA PHE A 295 7.39 7.33 -24.24
C PHE A 295 6.56 7.54 -25.53
N LYS A 296 6.19 8.77 -25.87
CA LYS A 296 5.61 9.15 -27.18
C LYS A 296 4.41 8.30 -27.65
N GLY A 297 3.60 7.79 -26.73
CA GLY A 297 2.40 7.01 -27.05
C GLY A 297 2.52 5.50 -26.77
N ASP A 298 3.70 4.99 -26.41
CA ASP A 298 3.85 3.59 -25.98
C ASP A 298 3.24 3.31 -24.60
N VAL A 299 2.90 4.37 -23.88
CA VAL A 299 2.28 4.34 -22.54
C VAL A 299 1.02 5.19 -22.53
N SER A 300 -0.05 4.67 -21.94
CA SER A 300 -1.32 5.38 -21.76
C SER A 300 -1.78 5.35 -20.31
N ILE A 301 -2.56 6.35 -19.92
CA ILE A 301 -3.23 6.38 -18.61
C ILE A 301 -4.43 5.43 -18.67
N VAL A 302 -4.56 4.58 -17.64
CA VAL A 302 -5.72 3.70 -17.46
C VAL A 302 -6.77 4.43 -16.63
N ASP A 303 -8.00 4.48 -17.12
CA ASP A 303 -9.13 4.93 -16.31
C ASP A 303 -9.43 3.90 -15.23
N ALA A 304 -9.29 4.32 -13.98
CA ALA A 304 -9.49 3.48 -12.80
C ALA A 304 -10.76 3.86 -12.02
N SER A 305 -11.61 4.75 -12.53
CA SER A 305 -12.78 5.30 -11.83
C SER A 305 -13.83 4.25 -11.46
N GLY A 306 -13.84 3.11 -12.12
CA GLY A 306 -14.78 2.00 -11.83
C GLY A 306 -14.14 0.80 -11.11
N MET A 307 -12.96 0.94 -10.52
CA MET A 307 -12.23 -0.19 -9.91
C MET A 307 -12.49 -0.37 -8.41
N LEU A 308 -13.09 0.61 -7.73
CA LEU A 308 -13.40 0.58 -6.29
C LEU A 308 -14.87 0.89 -6.04
#